data_41396928793869ccaa01db253a8eb814
#
_entry.id   41396928793869ccaa01db253a8eb814
#
_cell.length_a   1.000
_cell.length_b   1.000
_cell.length_c   1.000
_cell.angle_alpha   90.00
_cell.angle_beta   90.00
_cell.angle_gamma   90.00
#
_symmetry.space_group_name_H-M   'P 1'
#
loop_
_entity.id
_entity.type
_entity.pdbx_description
1 polymer ?
#
loop_
_entity_poly.entity_id
_entity_poly.type
_entity_poly.pdbx_seq_one_letter_code
_entity_poly.pdbx_strand_id
1 'polypeptide(L)'
;MLAPILGTFLVVQQVPCAPDAMRLLSEASVRASRFNLPAAVDSLRDAANCESAIVAAWYLQGLLDARAAASVGGTAESLAPVRRAIAVLEELGRNGSAPPEIARLILHAAAAAAQTERDEMRLYLESASQLELVQESAGLAGAPIVTAVEMTGTLWLQVDRYEEARRAYEEAARRHGATPRIVLGAARASARLGDTASACAEYRKLLDVWGSSEMEPPEIVEAHAHLARPECRPPTTP
;
A
#
# COMPACT_ATOMS: atom_id res chain seq x y z
N MET A 1 -0.91 -4.15 -56.56
CA MET A 1 -2.11 -4.24 -55.71
C MET A 1 -1.71 -4.89 -54.40
N LEU A 2 -1.48 -4.10 -53.36
CA LEU A 2 -1.15 -4.57 -52.00
C LEU A 2 -2.43 -4.47 -51.20
N ALA A 3 -2.94 -5.59 -50.75
CA ALA A 3 -4.09 -5.67 -49.83
C ALA A 3 -3.64 -5.30 -48.41
N PRO A 4 -4.40 -4.49 -47.66
CA PRO A 4 -4.11 -4.21 -46.27
C PRO A 4 -4.46 -5.42 -45.39
N ILE A 5 -3.48 -5.93 -44.66
CA ILE A 5 -3.67 -6.89 -43.61
C ILE A 5 -4.33 -6.15 -42.45
N LEU A 6 -5.64 -6.22 -42.35
CA LEU A 6 -6.40 -5.82 -41.15
C LEU A 6 -6.08 -6.83 -40.02
N GLY A 7 -5.10 -6.45 -39.18
CA GLY A 7 -4.86 -7.12 -37.95
C GLY A 7 -6.09 -6.96 -37.02
N THR A 8 -6.84 -8.04 -36.87
CA THR A 8 -7.93 -8.11 -35.88
C THR A 8 -7.28 -8.01 -34.49
N PHE A 9 -7.29 -6.84 -33.89
CA PHE A 9 -7.02 -6.69 -32.48
C PHE A 9 -8.14 -7.42 -31.73
N LEU A 10 -7.85 -8.63 -31.24
CA LEU A 10 -8.64 -9.27 -30.21
C LEU A 10 -8.57 -8.37 -28.97
N VAL A 11 -9.58 -7.53 -28.80
CA VAL A 11 -9.86 -6.89 -27.52
C VAL A 11 -10.26 -8.06 -26.60
N VAL A 12 -9.33 -8.51 -25.77
CA VAL A 12 -9.64 -9.41 -24.66
C VAL A 12 -10.57 -8.62 -23.75
N GLN A 13 -11.87 -8.83 -23.88
CA GLN A 13 -12.85 -8.29 -22.94
C GLN A 13 -12.54 -8.91 -21.58
N GLN A 14 -12.01 -8.08 -20.68
CA GLN A 14 -11.92 -8.45 -19.27
C GLN A 14 -13.35 -8.78 -18.80
N VAL A 15 -13.57 -10.02 -18.43
CA VAL A 15 -14.86 -10.44 -17.86
C VAL A 15 -15.07 -9.63 -16.60
N PRO A 16 -16.12 -8.81 -16.52
CA PRO A 16 -16.33 -8.00 -15.33
C PRO A 16 -16.49 -8.93 -14.11
N CYS A 17 -15.86 -8.56 -13.01
CA CYS A 17 -16.02 -9.29 -11.75
C CYS A 17 -17.49 -9.37 -11.36
N ALA A 18 -17.92 -10.54 -10.87
CA ALA A 18 -19.25 -10.71 -10.31
C ALA A 18 -19.50 -9.72 -9.14
N PRO A 19 -20.74 -9.27 -8.91
CA PRO A 19 -21.07 -8.31 -7.84
C PRO A 19 -20.52 -8.70 -6.47
N ASP A 20 -20.55 -10.00 -6.14
CA ASP A 20 -20.01 -10.51 -4.88
C ASP A 20 -18.50 -10.33 -4.77
N ALA A 21 -17.75 -10.56 -5.85
CA ALA A 21 -16.32 -10.35 -5.89
C ALA A 21 -15.97 -8.85 -5.74
N MET A 22 -16.75 -7.96 -6.33
CA MET A 22 -16.60 -6.50 -6.16
C MET A 22 -16.89 -6.07 -4.72
N ARG A 23 -17.88 -6.67 -4.06
CA ARG A 23 -18.16 -6.45 -2.64
C ARG A 23 -16.97 -6.89 -1.77
N LEU A 24 -16.41 -8.08 -2.02
CA LEU A 24 -15.23 -8.59 -1.30
C LEU A 24 -13.99 -7.70 -1.49
N LEU A 25 -13.77 -7.15 -2.69
CA LEU A 25 -12.71 -6.16 -2.94
C LEU A 25 -12.91 -4.89 -2.11
N SER A 26 -14.14 -4.38 -2.06
CA SER A 26 -14.48 -3.20 -1.26
C SER A 26 -14.27 -3.47 0.24
N GLU A 27 -14.70 -4.62 0.75
CA GLU A 27 -14.48 -5.04 2.14
C GLU A 27 -12.99 -5.18 2.46
N ALA A 28 -12.21 -5.79 1.55
CA ALA A 28 -10.77 -5.91 1.70
C ALA A 28 -10.09 -4.54 1.76
N SER A 29 -10.52 -3.58 0.94
CA SER A 29 -10.00 -2.21 0.97
C SER A 29 -10.27 -1.53 2.32
N VAL A 30 -11.49 -1.66 2.85
CA VAL A 30 -11.85 -1.13 4.17
C VAL A 30 -11.02 -1.79 5.27
N ARG A 31 -10.88 -3.11 5.26
CA ARG A 31 -10.06 -3.84 6.25
C ARG A 31 -8.59 -3.44 6.19
N ALA A 32 -8.04 -3.33 4.97
CA ALA A 32 -6.66 -2.89 4.76
C ALA A 32 -6.45 -1.47 5.29
N SER A 33 -7.35 -0.51 5.01
CA SER A 33 -7.25 0.86 5.50
C SER A 33 -7.33 0.96 7.03
N ARG A 34 -7.92 -0.04 7.67
CA ARG A 34 -8.05 -0.19 9.13
C ARG A 34 -6.98 -1.13 9.74
N PHE A 35 -5.78 -1.18 9.18
CA PHE A 35 -4.63 -1.96 9.65
C PHE A 35 -4.79 -3.48 9.65
N ASN A 36 -5.88 -4.02 9.14
CA ASN A 36 -6.16 -5.45 9.14
C ASN A 36 -5.88 -6.09 7.78
N LEU A 37 -4.60 -6.07 7.37
CA LEU A 37 -4.16 -6.70 6.11
C LEU A 37 -4.44 -8.21 6.07
N PRO A 38 -4.21 -9.01 7.13
CA PRO A 38 -4.54 -10.43 7.10
C PRO A 38 -6.01 -10.70 6.80
N ALA A 39 -6.93 -10.00 7.48
CA ALA A 39 -8.35 -10.17 7.21
C ALA A 39 -8.78 -9.62 5.83
N ALA A 40 -8.04 -8.66 5.27
CA ALA A 40 -8.24 -8.22 3.89
C ALA A 40 -7.87 -9.33 2.89
N VAL A 41 -6.75 -10.01 3.09
CA VAL A 41 -6.33 -11.18 2.27
C VAL A 41 -7.36 -12.30 2.37
N ASP A 42 -7.81 -12.63 3.59
CA ASP A 42 -8.81 -13.69 3.78
C ASP A 42 -10.12 -13.41 3.05
N SER A 43 -10.57 -12.14 3.04
CA SER A 43 -11.77 -11.74 2.28
C SER A 43 -11.64 -11.95 0.77
N LEU A 44 -10.42 -11.87 0.22
CA LEU A 44 -10.17 -11.99 -1.22
C LEU A 44 -10.04 -13.45 -1.69
N ARG A 45 -9.76 -14.39 -0.78
CA ARG A 45 -9.64 -15.81 -1.13
C ARG A 45 -10.93 -16.39 -1.70
N ASP A 46 -12.07 -15.90 -1.26
CA ASP A 46 -13.38 -16.33 -1.74
C ASP A 46 -13.76 -15.70 -3.10
N ALA A 47 -12.99 -14.73 -3.59
CA ALA A 47 -13.21 -14.04 -4.85
C ALA A 47 -12.37 -14.60 -6.02
N ALA A 48 -12.08 -15.90 -6.02
CA ALA A 48 -11.14 -16.57 -6.93
C ALA A 48 -11.47 -16.44 -8.43
N ASN A 49 -12.68 -16.02 -8.80
CA ASN A 49 -13.12 -15.85 -10.18
C ASN A 49 -12.98 -14.42 -10.70
N CYS A 50 -12.31 -13.54 -9.95
CA CYS A 50 -12.12 -12.13 -10.29
C CYS A 50 -10.63 -11.82 -10.34
N GLU A 51 -10.10 -11.48 -11.52
CA GLU A 51 -8.68 -11.18 -11.71
C GLU A 51 -8.21 -10.07 -10.75
N SER A 52 -8.97 -8.99 -10.61
CA SER A 52 -8.63 -7.89 -9.70
C SER A 52 -8.54 -8.34 -8.24
N ALA A 53 -9.37 -9.28 -7.80
CA ALA A 53 -9.31 -9.85 -6.45
C ALA A 53 -8.10 -10.78 -6.29
N ILE A 54 -7.77 -11.57 -7.30
CA ILE A 54 -6.57 -12.43 -7.32
C ILE A 54 -5.31 -11.57 -7.24
N VAL A 55 -5.22 -10.52 -8.05
CA VAL A 55 -4.10 -9.56 -8.02
C VAL A 55 -3.98 -8.92 -6.64
N ALA A 56 -5.09 -8.43 -6.08
CA ALA A 56 -5.11 -7.82 -4.76
C ALA A 56 -4.69 -8.79 -3.65
N ALA A 57 -5.14 -10.05 -3.70
CA ALA A 57 -4.78 -11.07 -2.72
C ALA A 57 -3.27 -11.37 -2.74
N TRP A 58 -2.68 -11.59 -3.92
CA TRP A 58 -1.24 -11.83 -4.05
C TRP A 58 -0.41 -10.63 -3.65
N TYR A 59 -0.87 -9.43 -4.00
CA TYR A 59 -0.23 -8.19 -3.62
C TYR A 59 -0.19 -8.00 -2.09
N LEU A 60 -1.36 -8.08 -1.42
CA LEU A 60 -1.43 -7.89 0.03
C LEU A 60 -0.69 -9.00 0.79
N GLN A 61 -0.79 -10.26 0.34
CA GLN A 61 -0.02 -11.35 0.93
C GLN A 61 1.49 -11.11 0.77
N GLY A 62 1.94 -10.69 -0.41
CA GLY A 62 3.33 -10.35 -0.66
C GLY A 62 3.85 -9.21 0.23
N LEU A 63 3.03 -8.20 0.53
CA LEU A 63 3.38 -7.14 1.48
C LEU A 63 3.53 -7.65 2.91
N LEU A 64 2.65 -8.57 3.35
CA LEU A 64 2.77 -9.21 4.67
C LEU A 64 4.04 -10.04 4.76
N ASP A 65 4.35 -10.82 3.72
CA ASP A 65 5.55 -11.65 3.65
C ASP A 65 6.83 -10.80 3.62
N ALA A 66 6.83 -9.68 2.88
CA ALA A 66 7.95 -8.75 2.85
C ALA A 66 8.20 -8.10 4.22
N ARG A 67 7.13 -7.72 4.93
CA ARG A 67 7.24 -7.20 6.30
C ARG A 67 7.81 -8.24 7.26
N ALA A 68 7.36 -9.50 7.15
CA ALA A 68 7.90 -10.60 7.94
C ALA A 68 9.37 -10.85 7.61
N ALA A 69 9.76 -10.84 6.32
CA ALA A 69 11.14 -10.99 5.89
C ALA A 69 12.04 -9.87 6.43
N ALA A 70 11.57 -8.62 6.41
CA ALA A 70 12.31 -7.48 6.95
C ALA A 70 12.64 -7.63 8.45
N SER A 71 11.75 -8.23 9.25
CA SER A 71 11.96 -8.45 10.68
C SER A 71 13.10 -9.46 10.99
N VAL A 72 13.50 -10.24 10.00
CA VAL A 72 14.60 -11.25 10.10
C VAL A 72 15.78 -10.93 9.17
N GLY A 73 15.87 -9.71 8.66
CA GLY A 73 17.00 -9.20 7.88
C GLY A 73 16.96 -9.53 6.38
N GLY A 74 15.79 -9.84 5.81
CA GLY A 74 15.60 -9.96 4.36
C GLY A 74 16.44 -11.04 3.67
N THR A 75 16.62 -12.20 4.29
CA THR A 75 17.42 -13.29 3.71
C THR A 75 16.76 -13.86 2.44
N ALA A 76 17.57 -14.55 1.62
CA ALA A 76 17.05 -15.21 0.42
C ALA A 76 15.91 -16.20 0.73
N GLU A 77 15.96 -16.87 1.87
CA GLU A 77 14.94 -17.81 2.32
C GLU A 77 13.67 -17.09 2.77
N SER A 78 13.80 -16.06 3.62
CA SER A 78 12.65 -15.29 4.12
C SER A 78 11.91 -14.54 3.01
N LEU A 79 12.59 -14.16 1.91
CA LEU A 79 12.02 -13.52 0.73
C LEU A 79 11.43 -14.51 -0.30
N ALA A 80 11.55 -15.81 -0.11
CA ALA A 80 11.01 -16.79 -1.06
C ALA A 80 9.48 -16.66 -1.28
N PRO A 81 8.63 -16.41 -0.24
CA PRO A 81 7.20 -16.13 -0.45
C PRO A 81 6.95 -14.87 -1.28
N VAL A 82 7.70 -13.79 -1.04
CA VAL A 82 7.59 -12.54 -1.81
C VAL A 82 7.91 -12.77 -3.28
N ARG A 83 9.02 -13.49 -3.58
CA ARG A 83 9.39 -13.83 -4.96
C ARG A 83 8.32 -14.68 -5.66
N ARG A 84 7.64 -15.56 -4.93
CA ARG A 84 6.51 -16.32 -5.47
C ARG A 84 5.35 -15.41 -5.85
N ALA A 85 4.99 -14.45 -4.98
CA ALA A 85 3.95 -13.48 -5.29
C ALA A 85 4.32 -12.62 -6.51
N ILE A 86 5.56 -12.17 -6.60
CA ILE A 86 6.10 -11.45 -7.77
C ILE A 86 5.92 -12.26 -9.06
N ALA A 87 6.31 -13.54 -9.06
CA ALA A 87 6.18 -14.40 -10.24
C ALA A 87 4.72 -14.60 -10.68
N VAL A 88 3.79 -14.74 -9.74
CA VAL A 88 2.35 -14.83 -10.07
C VAL A 88 1.84 -13.51 -10.65
N LEU A 89 2.21 -12.36 -10.07
CA LEU A 89 1.82 -11.05 -10.61
C LEU A 89 2.41 -10.79 -12.00
N GLU A 90 3.63 -11.24 -12.27
CA GLU A 90 4.24 -11.20 -13.61
C GLU A 90 3.43 -11.99 -14.63
N GLU A 91 2.98 -13.20 -14.26
CA GLU A 91 2.12 -14.02 -15.12
C GLU A 91 0.80 -13.34 -15.41
N LEU A 92 0.14 -12.79 -14.37
CA LEU A 92 -1.12 -12.05 -14.50
C LEU A 92 -0.97 -10.76 -15.33
N GLY A 93 0.20 -10.14 -15.32
CA GLY A 93 0.51 -8.93 -16.08
C GLY A 93 0.91 -9.15 -17.55
N ARG A 94 1.04 -10.40 -18.03
CA ARG A 94 1.51 -10.69 -19.41
C ARG A 94 0.60 -10.15 -20.50
N ASN A 95 -0.66 -9.91 -20.22
CA ASN A 95 -1.61 -9.28 -21.12
C ASN A 95 -1.47 -7.76 -21.23
N GLY A 96 -0.48 -7.15 -20.51
CA GLY A 96 -0.27 -5.70 -20.47
C GLY A 96 -1.17 -4.97 -19.45
N SER A 97 -1.83 -5.70 -18.55
CA SER A 97 -2.62 -5.11 -17.46
C SER A 97 -1.70 -4.38 -16.47
N ALA A 98 -2.02 -3.10 -16.17
CA ALA A 98 -1.20 -2.27 -15.29
C ALA A 98 -1.30 -2.64 -13.79
N PRO A 99 -2.46 -3.00 -13.22
CA PRO A 99 -2.55 -3.31 -11.80
C PRO A 99 -1.62 -4.43 -11.32
N PRO A 100 -1.47 -5.59 -12.01
CA PRO A 100 -0.49 -6.60 -11.63
C PRO A 100 0.95 -6.08 -11.72
N GLU A 101 1.27 -5.27 -12.73
CA GLU A 101 2.61 -4.71 -12.92
C GLU A 101 2.97 -3.72 -11.83
N ILE A 102 2.05 -2.81 -11.45
CA ILE A 102 2.25 -1.88 -10.35
C ILE A 102 2.46 -2.67 -9.03
N ALA A 103 1.61 -3.67 -8.76
CA ALA A 103 1.74 -4.51 -7.58
C ALA A 103 3.08 -5.26 -7.55
N ARG A 104 3.53 -5.81 -8.68
CA ARG A 104 4.82 -6.48 -8.84
C ARG A 104 6.00 -5.55 -8.53
N LEU A 105 6.00 -4.34 -9.09
CA LEU A 105 7.03 -3.34 -8.84
C LEU A 105 7.09 -2.96 -7.35
N ILE A 106 5.94 -2.77 -6.70
CA ILE A 106 5.90 -2.47 -5.27
C ILE A 106 6.46 -3.63 -4.44
N LEU A 107 6.17 -4.90 -4.80
CA LEU A 107 6.75 -6.04 -4.09
C LEU A 107 8.26 -6.17 -4.30
N HIS A 108 8.79 -5.83 -5.47
CA HIS A 108 10.24 -5.72 -5.66
C HIS A 108 10.83 -4.65 -4.74
N ALA A 109 10.21 -3.47 -4.66
CA ALA A 109 10.64 -2.42 -3.75
C ALA A 109 10.60 -2.88 -2.28
N ALA A 110 9.56 -3.60 -1.88
CA ALA A 110 9.43 -4.12 -0.51
C ALA A 110 10.49 -5.18 -0.19
N ALA A 111 10.86 -6.03 -1.17
CA ALA A 111 11.95 -6.98 -1.03
C ALA A 111 13.31 -6.28 -0.90
N ALA A 112 13.58 -5.28 -1.73
CA ALA A 112 14.79 -4.46 -1.67
C ALA A 112 14.88 -3.70 -0.32
N ALA A 113 13.77 -3.15 0.17
CA ALA A 113 13.70 -2.51 1.49
C ALA A 113 14.03 -3.49 2.63
N ALA A 114 13.54 -4.73 2.56
CA ALA A 114 13.87 -5.77 3.54
C ALA A 114 15.36 -6.12 3.58
N GLN A 115 16.06 -5.93 2.46
CA GLN A 115 17.52 -6.12 2.30
C GLN A 115 18.33 -4.83 2.52
N THR A 116 17.64 -3.71 2.85
CA THR A 116 18.24 -2.37 2.97
C THR A 116 18.86 -1.81 1.69
N GLU A 117 18.47 -2.32 0.53
CA GLU A 117 18.93 -1.92 -0.81
C GLU A 117 18.13 -0.68 -1.28
N ARG A 118 18.48 0.48 -0.72
CA ARG A 118 17.70 1.74 -0.87
C ARG A 118 17.58 2.23 -2.31
N ASP A 119 18.64 2.10 -3.10
CA ASP A 119 18.63 2.60 -4.48
C ASP A 119 17.72 1.74 -5.37
N GLU A 120 17.77 0.43 -5.20
CA GLU A 120 16.90 -0.50 -5.90
C GLU A 120 15.43 -0.30 -5.49
N MET A 121 15.17 -0.22 -4.18
CA MET A 121 13.85 0.14 -3.64
C MET A 121 13.29 1.40 -4.31
N ARG A 122 14.11 2.47 -4.38
CA ARG A 122 13.70 3.76 -4.97
C ARG A 122 13.33 3.61 -6.43
N LEU A 123 14.14 2.91 -7.24
CA LEU A 123 13.89 2.71 -8.67
C LEU A 123 12.55 2.00 -8.93
N TYR A 124 12.26 0.96 -8.16
CA TYR A 124 10.98 0.25 -8.28
C TYR A 124 9.79 1.13 -7.85
N LEU A 125 9.93 1.90 -6.77
CA LEU A 125 8.87 2.81 -6.31
C LEU A 125 8.61 3.94 -7.32
N GLU A 126 9.64 4.52 -7.92
CA GLU A 126 9.51 5.53 -8.95
C GLU A 126 8.78 4.96 -10.18
N SER A 127 9.15 3.75 -10.61
CA SER A 127 8.49 3.07 -11.73
C SER A 127 7.03 2.75 -11.44
N ALA A 128 6.73 2.23 -10.23
CA ALA A 128 5.37 1.93 -9.82
C ALA A 128 4.51 3.20 -9.75
N SER A 129 5.03 4.27 -9.14
CA SER A 129 4.33 5.55 -9.00
C SER A 129 4.07 6.22 -10.34
N GLN A 130 5.02 6.14 -11.27
CA GLN A 130 4.86 6.68 -12.62
C GLN A 130 3.76 5.93 -13.39
N LEU A 131 3.76 4.60 -13.32
CA LEU A 131 2.74 3.79 -13.98
C LEU A 131 1.36 4.02 -13.37
N GLU A 132 1.27 4.11 -12.03
CA GLU A 132 0.01 4.42 -11.33
C GLU A 132 -0.53 5.79 -11.74
N LEU A 133 0.31 6.82 -11.81
CA LEU A 133 -0.08 8.16 -12.26
C LEU A 133 -0.64 8.17 -13.69
N VAL A 134 -0.02 7.40 -14.59
CA VAL A 134 -0.52 7.25 -15.96
C VAL A 134 -1.90 6.60 -15.96
N GLN A 135 -2.11 5.55 -15.18
CA GLN A 135 -3.43 4.89 -15.06
C GLN A 135 -4.50 5.84 -14.51
N GLU A 136 -4.19 6.54 -13.42
CA GLU A 136 -5.11 7.49 -12.80
C GLU A 136 -5.49 8.63 -13.75
N SER A 137 -4.52 9.17 -14.50
CA SER A 137 -4.77 10.24 -15.47
C SER A 137 -5.67 9.79 -16.63
N ALA A 138 -5.65 8.50 -16.95
CA ALA A 138 -6.54 7.87 -17.92
C ALA A 138 -7.89 7.43 -17.34
N GLY A 139 -8.13 7.64 -16.03
CA GLY A 139 -9.34 7.17 -15.34
C GLY A 139 -9.39 5.65 -15.14
N LEU A 140 -8.23 4.99 -15.20
CA LEU A 140 -8.08 3.54 -15.06
C LEU A 140 -7.62 3.17 -13.64
N ALA A 141 -7.77 1.89 -13.29
CA ALA A 141 -7.31 1.38 -12.01
C ALA A 141 -5.78 1.41 -11.91
N GLY A 142 -5.28 1.93 -10.79
CA GLY A 142 -3.88 1.89 -10.39
C GLY A 142 -3.54 0.63 -9.58
N ALA A 143 -2.75 0.80 -8.50
CA ALA A 143 -2.43 -0.29 -7.59
C ALA A 143 -3.69 -0.83 -6.90
N PRO A 144 -3.79 -2.16 -6.71
CA PRO A 144 -4.92 -2.74 -6.02
C PRO A 144 -4.82 -2.44 -4.50
N ILE A 145 -5.78 -1.71 -3.95
CA ILE A 145 -5.98 -1.43 -2.51
C ILE A 145 -4.92 -0.49 -1.88
N VAL A 146 -3.61 -0.81 -1.98
CA VAL A 146 -2.53 0.04 -1.41
C VAL A 146 -1.77 0.70 -2.55
N THR A 147 -1.78 2.02 -2.58
CA THR A 147 -1.19 2.80 -3.68
C THR A 147 0.34 2.83 -3.63
N ALA A 148 0.97 3.06 -4.79
CA ALA A 148 2.43 3.14 -4.89
C ALA A 148 2.98 4.30 -4.04
N VAL A 149 2.30 5.44 -4.02
CA VAL A 149 2.72 6.59 -3.21
C VAL A 149 2.61 6.35 -1.71
N GLU A 150 1.59 5.61 -1.25
CA GLU A 150 1.47 5.19 0.15
C GLU A 150 2.59 4.21 0.52
N MET A 151 2.88 3.23 -0.35
CA MET A 151 3.98 2.31 -0.13
C MET A 151 5.34 3.00 -0.16
N THR A 152 5.51 4.06 -0.96
CA THR A 152 6.70 4.90 -0.91
C THR A 152 6.94 5.44 0.50
N GLY A 153 5.91 6.01 1.14
CA GLY A 153 6.00 6.46 2.53
C GLY A 153 6.36 5.33 3.50
N THR A 154 5.71 4.18 3.33
CA THR A 154 5.91 3.01 4.21
C THR A 154 7.33 2.47 4.12
N LEU A 155 7.88 2.31 2.92
CA LEU A 155 9.21 1.73 2.73
C LEU A 155 10.32 2.72 3.11
N TRP A 156 10.15 4.03 2.84
CA TRP A 156 11.09 5.03 3.35
C TRP A 156 11.10 5.08 4.88
N LEU A 157 9.95 4.94 5.54
CA LEU A 157 9.89 4.84 7.01
C LEU A 157 10.62 3.59 7.53
N GLN A 158 10.49 2.46 6.83
CA GLN A 158 11.13 1.19 7.19
C GLN A 158 12.67 1.26 7.11
N VAL A 159 13.22 2.03 6.16
CA VAL A 159 14.67 2.18 5.97
C VAL A 159 15.23 3.46 6.61
N ASP A 160 14.51 4.02 7.58
CA ASP A 160 14.89 5.18 8.41
C ASP A 160 15.11 6.50 7.63
N ARG A 161 14.40 6.66 6.51
CA ARG A 161 14.40 7.90 5.72
C ARG A 161 13.11 8.68 5.99
N TYR A 162 13.06 9.29 7.18
CA TYR A 162 11.84 9.84 7.76
C TYR A 162 11.32 11.09 7.02
N GLU A 163 12.21 11.95 6.48
CA GLU A 163 11.79 13.10 5.68
C GLU A 163 11.15 12.67 4.36
N GLU A 164 11.74 11.70 3.69
CA GLU A 164 11.20 11.13 2.45
C GLU A 164 9.87 10.43 2.72
N ALA A 165 9.78 9.70 3.84
CA ALA A 165 8.54 9.06 4.26
C ALA A 165 7.43 10.08 4.49
N ARG A 166 7.70 11.16 5.24
CA ARG A 166 6.74 12.23 5.53
C ARG A 166 6.21 12.86 4.26
N ARG A 167 7.11 13.25 3.33
CA ARG A 167 6.71 13.84 2.03
C ARG A 167 5.84 12.90 1.20
N ALA A 168 6.16 11.59 1.19
CA ALA A 168 5.37 10.59 0.46
C ALA A 168 3.97 10.42 1.07
N TYR A 169 3.85 10.42 2.41
CA TYR A 169 2.54 10.36 3.06
C TYR A 169 1.71 11.64 2.87
N GLU A 170 2.35 12.82 2.87
CA GLU A 170 1.67 14.08 2.52
C GLU A 170 1.14 14.05 1.08
N GLU A 171 1.93 13.52 0.13
CA GLU A 171 1.50 13.31 -1.25
C GLU A 171 0.35 12.30 -1.34
N ALA A 172 0.46 11.16 -0.65
CA ALA A 172 -0.59 10.15 -0.59
C ALA A 172 -1.91 10.74 -0.07
N ALA A 173 -1.85 11.54 1.00
CA ALA A 173 -3.01 12.21 1.56
C ALA A 173 -3.66 13.22 0.59
N ARG A 174 -2.86 13.93 -0.21
CA ARG A 174 -3.38 14.85 -1.23
C ARG A 174 -4.07 14.13 -2.38
N ARG A 175 -3.53 13.00 -2.84
CA ARG A 175 -4.04 12.25 -4.00
C ARG A 175 -5.22 11.35 -3.65
N HIS A 176 -5.16 10.67 -2.52
CA HIS A 176 -6.09 9.58 -2.17
C HIS A 176 -6.90 9.84 -0.90
N GLY A 177 -6.68 11.00 -0.25
CA GLY A 177 -7.31 11.33 1.02
C GLY A 177 -6.57 10.77 2.23
N ALA A 178 -6.97 11.25 3.40
CA ALA A 178 -6.36 10.89 4.68
C ALA A 178 -6.98 9.59 5.22
N THR A 179 -6.45 8.45 4.79
CA THR A 179 -6.82 7.15 5.39
C THR A 179 -6.10 6.94 6.73
N PRO A 180 -6.60 6.09 7.65
CA PRO A 180 -5.91 5.81 8.92
C PRO A 180 -4.45 5.39 8.74
N ARG A 181 -4.12 4.59 7.71
CA ARG A 181 -2.73 4.17 7.45
C ARG A 181 -1.84 5.31 7.00
N ILE A 182 -2.32 6.17 6.11
CA ILE A 182 -1.57 7.33 5.62
C ILE A 182 -1.28 8.29 6.79
N VAL A 183 -2.31 8.58 7.60
CA VAL A 183 -2.17 9.49 8.75
C VAL A 183 -1.22 8.92 9.79
N LEU A 184 -1.33 7.62 10.11
CA LEU A 184 -0.41 6.96 11.04
C LEU A 184 1.05 7.00 10.52
N GLY A 185 1.24 6.75 9.23
CA GLY A 185 2.55 6.81 8.61
C GLY A 185 3.20 8.19 8.74
N ALA A 186 2.44 9.25 8.46
CA ALA A 186 2.87 10.64 8.64
C ALA A 186 3.20 10.95 10.11
N ALA A 187 2.35 10.51 11.05
CA ALA A 187 2.57 10.67 12.49
C ALA A 187 3.87 10.01 12.95
N ARG A 188 4.10 8.76 12.54
CA ARG A 188 5.34 8.03 12.85
C ARG A 188 6.58 8.71 12.27
N ALA A 189 6.51 9.17 11.00
CA ALA A 189 7.60 9.88 10.36
C ALA A 189 7.93 11.18 11.12
N SER A 190 6.94 11.99 11.47
CA SER A 190 7.11 13.22 12.25
C SER A 190 7.70 12.93 13.65
N ALA A 191 7.21 11.89 14.32
CA ALA A 191 7.74 11.48 15.62
C ALA A 191 9.22 11.06 15.56
N ARG A 192 9.62 10.34 14.50
CA ARG A 192 11.01 9.91 14.27
C ARG A 192 11.93 11.07 13.90
N LEU A 193 11.39 12.11 13.29
CA LEU A 193 12.11 13.36 13.01
C LEU A 193 12.28 14.26 14.26
N GLY A 194 11.59 13.93 15.35
CA GLY A 194 11.55 14.78 16.56
C GLY A 194 10.63 16.01 16.40
N ASP A 195 9.83 16.07 15.34
CA ASP A 195 8.80 17.10 15.16
C ASP A 195 7.57 16.73 16.00
N THR A 196 7.67 17.00 17.28
CA THR A 196 6.66 16.66 18.28
C THR A 196 5.31 17.33 17.99
N ALA A 197 5.33 18.57 17.51
CA ALA A 197 4.10 19.31 17.24
C ALA A 197 3.31 18.66 16.10
N SER A 198 3.96 18.36 14.99
CA SER A 198 3.34 17.64 13.86
C SER A 198 2.92 16.22 14.23
N ALA A 199 3.76 15.49 14.98
CA ALA A 199 3.40 14.14 15.44
C ALA A 199 2.13 14.15 16.29
N CYS A 200 2.02 15.06 17.28
CA CYS A 200 0.81 15.18 18.10
C CYS A 200 -0.42 15.56 17.28
N ALA A 201 -0.26 16.43 16.28
CA ALA A 201 -1.36 16.82 15.40
C ALA A 201 -1.85 15.64 14.54
N GLU A 202 -0.92 14.89 13.93
CA GLU A 202 -1.26 13.75 13.07
C GLU A 202 -1.84 12.58 13.90
N TYR A 203 -1.35 12.31 15.11
CA TYR A 203 -1.97 11.29 15.97
C TYR A 203 -3.39 11.67 16.41
N ARG A 204 -3.71 12.96 16.67
CA ARG A 204 -5.09 13.40 16.91
C ARG A 204 -5.95 13.17 15.67
N LYS A 205 -5.46 13.59 14.50
CA LYS A 205 -6.14 13.36 13.22
C LYS A 205 -6.37 11.88 12.95
N LEU A 206 -5.43 10.99 13.34
CA LEU A 206 -5.64 9.55 13.24
C LEU A 206 -6.87 9.10 14.04
N LEU A 207 -7.00 9.56 15.29
CA LEU A 207 -8.15 9.21 16.13
C LEU A 207 -9.47 9.77 15.54
N ASP A 208 -9.44 10.98 14.97
CA ASP A 208 -10.60 11.59 14.32
C ASP A 208 -11.03 10.78 13.08
N VAL A 209 -10.08 10.37 12.23
CA VAL A 209 -10.34 9.57 11.02
C VAL A 209 -10.75 8.13 11.38
N TRP A 210 -10.19 7.58 12.47
CA TRP A 210 -10.54 6.24 12.94
C TRP A 210 -11.99 6.17 13.42
N GLY A 211 -12.43 7.18 14.16
CA GLY A 211 -13.74 7.23 14.80
C GLY A 211 -13.87 6.27 15.99
N SER A 212 -15.09 6.08 16.46
CA SER A 212 -15.40 5.12 17.54
C SER A 212 -15.48 3.70 17.00
N SER A 213 -14.72 2.78 17.59
CA SER A 213 -14.77 1.34 17.31
C SER A 213 -14.67 0.58 18.62
N GLU A 214 -15.40 -0.53 18.75
CA GLU A 214 -15.33 -1.39 19.95
C GLU A 214 -13.98 -2.08 20.11
N MET A 215 -13.21 -2.23 19.02
CA MET A 215 -11.90 -2.88 19.02
C MET A 215 -10.82 -1.90 18.58
N GLU A 216 -9.88 -1.63 19.48
CA GLU A 216 -8.73 -0.79 19.20
C GLU A 216 -7.52 -1.64 18.77
N PRO A 217 -7.07 -1.53 17.50
CA PRO A 217 -5.85 -2.19 17.08
C PRO A 217 -4.62 -1.54 17.73
N PRO A 218 -3.46 -2.23 17.74
CA PRO A 218 -2.21 -1.71 18.33
C PRO A 218 -1.84 -0.30 17.86
N GLU A 219 -2.18 0.05 16.65
CA GLU A 219 -1.93 1.36 16.03
C GLU A 219 -2.71 2.49 16.72
N ILE A 220 -3.93 2.22 17.17
CA ILE A 220 -4.76 3.19 17.91
C ILE A 220 -4.28 3.29 19.37
N VAL A 221 -3.90 2.16 19.98
CA VAL A 221 -3.24 2.16 21.29
C VAL A 221 -1.95 2.97 21.27
N GLU A 222 -1.14 2.84 20.20
CA GLU A 222 0.06 3.67 19.98
C GLU A 222 -0.29 5.16 19.95
N ALA A 223 -1.35 5.54 19.22
CA ALA A 223 -1.79 6.94 19.11
C ALA A 223 -2.17 7.50 20.50
N HIS A 224 -2.96 6.78 21.26
CA HIS A 224 -3.32 7.18 22.63
C HIS A 224 -2.09 7.32 23.52
N ALA A 225 -1.16 6.35 23.48
CA ALA A 225 0.08 6.40 24.26
C ALA A 225 0.95 7.60 23.86
N HIS A 226 1.03 7.93 22.58
CA HIS A 226 1.78 9.11 22.13
C HIS A 226 1.15 10.41 22.62
N LEU A 227 -0.17 10.56 22.51
CA LEU A 227 -0.91 11.74 22.94
C LEU A 227 -0.96 11.93 24.45
N ALA A 228 -0.75 10.88 25.24
CA ALA A 228 -0.65 10.99 26.71
C ALA A 228 0.63 11.69 27.18
N ARG A 229 1.64 11.87 26.32
CA ARG A 229 2.90 12.53 26.66
C ARG A 229 2.68 14.02 26.99
N PRO A 230 3.46 14.59 27.94
CA PRO A 230 3.30 15.99 28.34
C PRO A 230 3.37 16.96 27.15
N GLU A 231 4.22 16.68 26.16
CA GLU A 231 4.48 17.52 25.00
C GLU A 231 3.26 17.65 24.06
N CYS A 232 2.34 16.67 24.10
CA CYS A 232 1.12 16.68 23.30
C CYS A 232 -0.08 17.32 24.02
N ARG A 233 0.07 17.74 25.28
CA ARG A 233 -1.01 18.42 26.01
C ARG A 233 -1.23 19.82 25.47
N PRO A 234 -2.49 20.24 25.28
CA PRO A 234 -2.75 21.65 24.94
C PRO A 234 -2.18 22.55 26.06
N PRO A 235 -1.66 23.74 25.70
CA PRO A 235 -1.21 24.68 26.72
C PRO A 235 -2.38 24.96 27.69
N THR A 236 -2.14 24.75 28.97
CA THR A 236 -3.12 25.17 29.98
C THR A 236 -3.25 26.68 29.91
N THR A 237 -4.36 27.16 29.36
CA THR A 237 -4.70 28.60 29.39
C THR A 237 -4.81 29.02 30.86
N PRO A 238 -4.08 30.06 31.29
CA PRO A 238 -4.18 30.55 32.65
C PRO A 238 -5.54 31.13 32.98
#